data_884416b584413ed7b5760f1cb291e5ee
#
_entry.id   884416b584413ed7b5760f1cb291e5ee
#
_cell.length_a   1.000
_cell.length_b   1.000
_cell.length_c   1.000
_cell.angle_alpha   90.00
_cell.angle_beta   90.00
_cell.angle_gamma   90.00
#
_symmetry.space_group_name_H-M   'P 1'
#
loop_
_entity.id
_entity.type
_entity.pdbx_description
1 polymer ?
#
loop_
_entity_poly.entity_id
_entity_poly.type
_entity_poly.pdbx_seq_one_letter_code
_entity_poly.pdbx_strand_id
1 'polypeptide(L)'
;HILGSATILLTIKKEDASEVKIAFSGDIGRYTKRILKAPEAFEQADYVIMESTYGDRVHKDMNQSEEELLRAVIDTCCKKKGKLLIPSFAVGRAQEIIFALNKLWETGMLPKIDVYVDSPLSLNATNIMRLHSECFCDEMKEFMKTDPDPFGFEKLHYIQSTAESKELNYTKIPCIIISASGMMEAGRIKHHIANNIENNRTTILGVGYCAPTTLGAKILRGDKFVSIFGIRYRVKAEIRRIDSYSAHADRNELLRYLSCQDKTKLKKLILVHGEEETQKNFARTLQENGYKNIFIPTKGDKLEL
;
A
#
# COMPACT_ATOMS: atom_id res chain seq x y z
N HIS A 1 4.49 -7.62 2.73
CA HIS A 1 4.01 -6.25 2.88
C HIS A 1 4.84 -5.30 2.01
N ILE A 2 5.98 -4.83 2.48
CA ILE A 2 6.98 -4.09 1.69
C ILE A 2 8.32 -4.83 1.77
N LEU A 3 9.29 -4.46 0.94
CA LEU A 3 10.64 -5.01 1.02
C LEU A 3 11.24 -4.76 2.41
N GLY A 4 11.75 -5.81 3.06
CA GLY A 4 12.26 -5.79 4.42
C GLY A 4 11.24 -6.14 5.51
N SER A 5 9.96 -6.36 5.18
CA SER A 5 8.99 -6.89 6.16
C SER A 5 9.41 -8.29 6.62
N ALA A 6 9.34 -8.53 7.93
CA ALA A 6 9.78 -9.79 8.53
C ALA A 6 8.88 -10.19 9.70
N THR A 7 8.70 -11.49 9.87
CA THR A 7 8.18 -12.08 11.11
C THR A 7 9.36 -12.32 12.04
N ILE A 8 9.25 -11.85 13.27
CA ILE A 8 10.29 -12.02 14.30
C ILE A 8 9.84 -13.10 15.28
N LEU A 9 10.64 -14.15 15.45
CA LEU A 9 10.41 -15.18 16.46
C LEU A 9 11.42 -15.01 17.58
N LEU A 10 10.92 -14.78 18.81
CA LEU A 10 11.73 -14.74 20.03
C LEU A 10 11.56 -16.04 20.79
N THR A 11 12.68 -16.65 21.20
CA THR A 11 12.71 -17.77 22.14
C THR A 11 13.28 -17.27 23.46
N ILE A 12 12.48 -17.32 24.51
CA ILE A 12 12.85 -16.89 25.86
C ILE A 12 13.06 -18.14 26.72
N LYS A 13 14.26 -18.31 27.27
CA LYS A 13 14.56 -19.36 28.22
C LYS A 13 14.18 -18.89 29.63
N LYS A 14 13.37 -19.67 30.35
CA LYS A 14 13.00 -19.40 31.73
C LYS A 14 14.04 -19.99 32.69
N GLU A 15 13.95 -19.62 33.97
CA GLU A 15 14.84 -20.12 35.00
C GLU A 15 14.74 -21.64 35.18
N ASP A 16 13.58 -22.25 34.95
CA ASP A 16 13.32 -23.69 35.00
C ASP A 16 13.77 -24.43 33.72
N ALA A 17 14.56 -23.77 32.84
CA ALA A 17 15.01 -24.26 31.55
C ALA A 17 13.88 -24.51 30.51
N SER A 18 12.64 -24.21 30.80
CA SER A 18 11.57 -24.22 29.79
C SER A 18 11.72 -23.04 28.84
N GLU A 19 11.20 -23.19 27.61
CA GLU A 19 11.25 -22.16 26.60
C GLU A 19 9.85 -21.61 26.30
N VAL A 20 9.77 -20.30 26.04
CA VAL A 20 8.56 -19.64 25.55
C VAL A 20 8.89 -18.99 24.22
N LYS A 21 8.10 -19.30 23.19
CA LYS A 21 8.24 -18.74 21.83
C LYS A 21 7.16 -17.68 21.59
N ILE A 22 7.60 -16.50 21.17
CA ILE A 22 6.73 -15.37 20.81
C ILE A 22 7.00 -14.98 19.36
N ALA A 23 5.98 -14.99 18.54
CA ALA A 23 6.05 -14.51 17.17
C ALA A 23 5.42 -13.12 17.03
N PHE A 24 6.13 -12.21 16.37
CA PHE A 24 5.64 -10.89 15.97
C PHE A 24 5.50 -10.89 14.46
N SER A 25 4.29 -10.74 13.96
CA SER A 25 4.05 -10.77 12.51
C SER A 25 4.67 -9.59 11.75
N GLY A 26 4.84 -8.44 12.42
CA GLY A 26 4.92 -7.18 11.70
C GLY A 26 3.70 -6.98 10.82
N ASP A 27 3.84 -6.14 9.78
CA ASP A 27 2.80 -5.98 8.78
C ASP A 27 2.86 -7.13 7.76
N ILE A 28 1.74 -7.83 7.60
CA ILE A 28 1.63 -9.02 6.75
C ILE A 28 1.25 -8.59 5.34
N GLY A 29 2.01 -9.09 4.35
CA GLY A 29 1.74 -8.85 2.95
C GLY A 29 0.63 -9.74 2.39
N ARG A 30 0.16 -9.37 1.20
CA ARG A 30 -0.80 -10.17 0.44
C ARG A 30 -0.13 -11.39 -0.20
N TYR A 31 -0.88 -12.48 -0.32
CA TYR A 31 -0.42 -13.68 -1.04
C TYR A 31 -0.54 -13.55 -2.57
N THR A 32 -1.34 -12.60 -3.04
CA THR A 32 -1.58 -12.32 -4.47
C THR A 32 -0.76 -11.12 -4.97
N LYS A 33 0.44 -10.88 -4.42
CA LYS A 33 1.30 -9.77 -4.85
C LYS A 33 1.98 -10.06 -6.18
N ARG A 34 2.25 -8.97 -6.90
CA ARG A 34 2.87 -8.99 -8.24
C ARG A 34 4.36 -8.69 -8.23
N ILE A 35 4.90 -8.18 -7.13
CA ILE A 35 6.32 -7.81 -7.03
C ILE A 35 7.04 -8.72 -6.07
N LEU A 36 6.64 -8.72 -4.80
CA LEU A 36 7.33 -9.44 -3.73
C LEU A 36 6.75 -10.83 -3.52
N LYS A 37 7.58 -11.74 -2.98
CA LYS A 37 7.13 -13.05 -2.53
C LYS A 37 6.00 -12.94 -1.50
N ALA A 38 5.19 -13.99 -1.43
CA ALA A 38 4.17 -14.14 -0.39
C ALA A 38 4.81 -14.26 1.01
N PRO A 39 4.05 -13.96 2.08
CA PRO A 39 4.50 -14.25 3.44
C PRO A 39 4.85 -15.72 3.63
N GLU A 40 5.96 -15.99 4.29
CA GLU A 40 6.42 -17.35 4.60
C GLU A 40 5.77 -17.85 5.90
N ALA A 41 5.64 -19.19 6.00
CA ALA A 41 5.24 -19.83 7.25
C ALA A 41 6.35 -19.66 8.31
N PHE A 42 5.97 -19.60 9.57
CA PHE A 42 6.89 -19.48 10.69
C PHE A 42 6.69 -20.63 11.68
N GLU A 43 7.70 -20.87 12.50
CA GLU A 43 7.68 -21.96 13.48
C GLU A 43 6.54 -21.82 14.49
N GLN A 44 6.12 -22.96 15.11
CA GLN A 44 5.13 -22.96 16.17
C GLN A 44 5.55 -22.03 17.30
N ALA A 45 4.66 -21.13 17.68
CA ALA A 45 4.82 -20.20 18.79
C ALA A 45 3.78 -20.47 19.91
N ASP A 46 4.13 -20.10 21.14
CA ASP A 46 3.19 -20.08 22.28
C ASP A 46 2.28 -18.84 22.21
N TYR A 47 2.85 -17.72 21.79
CA TYR A 47 2.19 -16.42 21.68
C TYR A 47 2.41 -15.85 20.28
N VAL A 48 1.34 -15.37 19.64
CA VAL A 48 1.44 -14.67 18.35
C VAL A 48 0.87 -13.28 18.52
N ILE A 49 1.67 -12.27 18.21
CA ILE A 49 1.27 -10.86 18.14
C ILE A 49 1.19 -10.51 16.65
N MET A 50 -0.01 -10.24 16.16
CA MET A 50 -0.21 -10.03 14.72
C MET A 50 -1.05 -8.80 14.41
N GLU A 51 -0.81 -8.24 13.22
CA GLU A 51 -1.65 -7.19 12.67
C GLU A 51 -3.08 -7.68 12.39
N SER A 52 -4.00 -6.72 12.28
CA SER A 52 -5.41 -6.97 11.99
C SER A 52 -6.06 -5.88 11.12
N THR A 53 -5.25 -5.16 10.35
CA THR A 53 -5.66 -3.95 9.59
C THR A 53 -6.89 -4.15 8.72
N TYR A 54 -7.01 -5.29 8.05
CA TYR A 54 -8.16 -5.66 7.20
C TYR A 54 -8.79 -6.99 7.60
N GLY A 55 -8.80 -7.28 8.89
CA GLY A 55 -9.41 -8.50 9.44
C GLY A 55 -10.92 -8.62 9.25
N ASP A 56 -11.60 -7.53 8.88
CA ASP A 56 -13.05 -7.47 8.70
C ASP A 56 -13.51 -7.63 7.23
N ARG A 57 -12.59 -7.63 6.26
CA ARG A 57 -12.95 -7.59 4.84
C ARG A 57 -12.03 -8.41 3.95
N VAL A 58 -12.48 -8.67 2.73
CA VAL A 58 -11.71 -9.30 1.65
C VAL A 58 -11.46 -8.26 0.55
N HIS A 59 -10.25 -8.23 0.02
CA HIS A 59 -9.90 -7.32 -1.07
C HIS A 59 -10.50 -7.77 -2.40
N LYS A 60 -10.77 -6.80 -3.27
CA LYS A 60 -11.15 -7.08 -4.65
C LYS A 60 -9.98 -7.68 -5.44
N ASP A 61 -10.31 -8.34 -6.55
CA ASP A 61 -9.33 -8.88 -7.48
C ASP A 61 -8.40 -7.77 -8.02
N MET A 62 -7.10 -8.05 -8.03
CA MET A 62 -6.07 -7.12 -8.52
C MET A 62 -6.12 -6.93 -10.04
N ASN A 63 -6.68 -7.87 -10.82
CA ASN A 63 -6.82 -7.71 -12.27
C ASN A 63 -7.74 -6.54 -12.63
N GLN A 64 -8.79 -6.30 -11.85
CA GLN A 64 -9.66 -5.15 -12.02
C GLN A 64 -8.95 -3.82 -11.77
N SER A 65 -7.88 -3.81 -10.97
CA SER A 65 -7.12 -2.60 -10.62
C SER A 65 -6.35 -2.01 -11.80
N GLU A 66 -5.78 -2.86 -12.67
CA GLU A 66 -5.05 -2.39 -13.85
C GLU A 66 -6.02 -1.78 -14.87
N GLU A 67 -7.19 -2.39 -15.05
CA GLU A 67 -8.23 -1.82 -15.92
C GLU A 67 -8.74 -0.48 -15.37
N GLU A 68 -8.97 -0.39 -14.04
CA GLU A 68 -9.39 0.85 -13.39
C GLU A 68 -8.31 1.94 -13.51
N LEU A 69 -7.03 1.58 -13.36
CA LEU A 69 -5.90 2.49 -13.55
C LEU A 69 -5.82 2.98 -15.01
N LEU A 70 -5.87 2.07 -15.98
CA LEU A 70 -5.87 2.41 -17.41
C LEU A 70 -7.05 3.33 -17.76
N ARG A 71 -8.24 3.02 -17.25
CA ARG A 71 -9.43 3.86 -17.45
C ARG A 71 -9.23 5.27 -16.88
N ALA A 72 -8.64 5.39 -15.68
CA ALA A 72 -8.33 6.68 -15.07
C ALA A 72 -7.34 7.48 -15.91
N VAL A 73 -6.32 6.82 -16.48
CA VAL A 73 -5.36 7.45 -17.40
C VAL A 73 -6.04 7.95 -18.66
N ILE A 74 -6.81 7.10 -19.35
CA ILE A 74 -7.49 7.45 -20.61
C ILE A 74 -8.46 8.61 -20.38
N ASP A 75 -9.31 8.51 -19.37
CA ASP A 75 -10.32 9.54 -19.10
C ASP A 75 -9.67 10.88 -18.75
N THR A 76 -8.60 10.87 -17.93
CA THR A 76 -7.97 12.10 -17.47
C THR A 76 -7.03 12.68 -18.52
N CYS A 77 -6.07 11.89 -18.99
CA CYS A 77 -4.99 12.41 -19.83
C CYS A 77 -5.38 12.50 -21.30
N CYS A 78 -6.17 11.54 -21.81
CA CYS A 78 -6.54 11.53 -23.22
C CYS A 78 -7.82 12.32 -23.49
N LYS A 79 -8.91 12.09 -22.72
CA LYS A 79 -10.20 12.76 -22.95
C LYS A 79 -10.24 14.17 -22.39
N LYS A 80 -9.99 14.36 -21.08
CA LYS A 80 -10.02 15.68 -20.43
C LYS A 80 -8.78 16.53 -20.70
N LYS A 81 -7.69 15.93 -21.22
CA LYS A 81 -6.39 16.61 -21.41
C LYS A 81 -5.88 17.24 -20.11
N GLY A 82 -6.03 16.52 -18.99
CA GLY A 82 -5.67 16.95 -17.65
C GLY A 82 -4.52 16.16 -17.04
N LYS A 83 -4.26 16.40 -15.75
CA LYS A 83 -3.25 15.70 -14.96
C LYS A 83 -3.89 14.64 -14.09
N LEU A 84 -3.31 13.44 -14.06
CA LEU A 84 -3.67 12.38 -13.12
C LEU A 84 -2.69 12.41 -11.95
N LEU A 85 -3.16 12.83 -10.78
CA LEU A 85 -2.37 12.83 -9.55
C LEU A 85 -2.62 11.53 -8.79
N ILE A 86 -1.55 10.79 -8.49
CA ILE A 86 -1.61 9.52 -7.74
C ILE A 86 -0.82 9.67 -6.45
N PRO A 87 -1.48 10.08 -5.35
CA PRO A 87 -0.87 10.07 -4.02
C PRO A 87 -0.50 8.65 -3.62
N SER A 88 0.77 8.42 -3.30
CA SER A 88 1.24 7.08 -2.94
C SER A 88 2.29 7.11 -1.83
N PHE A 89 2.41 6.01 -1.07
CA PHE A 89 3.56 5.82 -0.22
C PHE A 89 4.82 5.63 -1.08
N ALA A 90 5.93 6.21 -0.64
CA ALA A 90 7.19 6.19 -1.38
C ALA A 90 7.77 4.78 -1.52
N VAL A 91 7.51 3.91 -0.54
CA VAL A 91 7.98 2.52 -0.50
C VAL A 91 6.79 1.58 -0.70
N GLY A 92 6.94 0.63 -1.59
CA GLY A 92 5.95 -0.40 -1.93
C GLY A 92 4.91 0.09 -2.93
N ARG A 93 4.04 1.04 -2.54
CA ARG A 93 2.90 1.48 -3.37
C ARG A 93 3.34 2.16 -4.66
N ALA A 94 4.31 3.07 -4.61
CA ALA A 94 4.81 3.74 -5.80
C ALA A 94 5.32 2.71 -6.82
N GLN A 95 6.09 1.71 -6.37
CA GLN A 95 6.62 0.66 -7.22
C GLN A 95 5.52 -0.24 -7.81
N GLU A 96 4.47 -0.54 -7.05
CA GLU A 96 3.32 -1.31 -7.56
C GLU A 96 2.57 -0.57 -8.69
N ILE A 97 2.37 0.75 -8.56
CA ILE A 97 1.76 1.58 -9.60
C ILE A 97 2.67 1.69 -10.82
N ILE A 98 3.98 1.90 -10.62
CA ILE A 98 4.97 1.96 -11.70
C ILE A 98 4.97 0.65 -12.48
N PHE A 99 5.02 -0.49 -11.79
CA PHE A 99 4.99 -1.80 -12.43
C PHE A 99 3.68 -2.05 -13.20
N ALA A 100 2.53 -1.67 -12.64
CA ALA A 100 1.26 -1.78 -13.36
C ALA A 100 1.24 -0.92 -14.63
N LEU A 101 1.79 0.31 -14.58
CA LEU A 101 1.91 1.16 -15.75
C LEU A 101 2.90 0.60 -16.78
N ASN A 102 4.02 0.00 -16.33
CA ASN A 102 4.99 -0.65 -17.22
C ASN A 102 4.36 -1.86 -17.95
N LYS A 103 3.62 -2.72 -17.25
CA LYS A 103 2.87 -3.82 -17.88
C LYS A 103 1.92 -3.31 -18.97
N LEU A 104 1.22 -2.21 -18.71
CA LEU A 104 0.32 -1.58 -19.68
C LEU A 104 1.10 -0.95 -20.86
N TRP A 105 2.33 -0.47 -20.61
CA TRP A 105 3.21 0.06 -21.65
C TRP A 105 3.71 -1.06 -22.57
N GLU A 106 4.23 -2.14 -22.02
CA GLU A 106 4.76 -3.29 -22.75
C GLU A 106 3.69 -4.00 -23.60
N THR A 107 2.43 -3.98 -23.13
CA THR A 107 1.30 -4.51 -23.90
C THR A 107 0.73 -3.52 -24.92
N GLY A 108 1.30 -2.32 -25.02
CA GLY A 108 0.82 -1.25 -25.93
C GLY A 108 -0.53 -0.63 -25.54
N MET A 109 -1.05 -0.96 -24.35
CA MET A 109 -2.33 -0.41 -23.87
C MET A 109 -2.20 0.98 -23.24
N LEU A 110 -1.05 1.31 -22.65
CA LEU A 110 -0.82 2.64 -22.07
C LEU A 110 -0.64 3.67 -23.18
N PRO A 111 -1.44 4.75 -23.21
CA PRO A 111 -1.21 5.85 -24.14
C PRO A 111 0.17 6.47 -23.95
N LYS A 112 0.75 7.08 -24.99
CA LYS A 112 2.04 7.79 -24.95
C LYS A 112 1.94 9.09 -24.12
N ILE A 113 1.81 8.92 -22.81
CA ILE A 113 1.67 9.99 -21.80
C ILE A 113 2.88 9.92 -20.87
N ASP A 114 3.49 11.07 -20.59
CA ASP A 114 4.60 11.13 -19.65
C ASP A 114 4.14 10.84 -18.22
N VAL A 115 4.90 10.00 -17.51
CA VAL A 115 4.67 9.59 -16.13
C VAL A 115 5.83 10.11 -15.27
N TYR A 116 5.52 10.87 -14.26
CA TYR A 116 6.51 11.47 -13.36
C TYR A 116 6.40 10.85 -11.98
N VAL A 117 7.50 10.27 -11.50
CA VAL A 117 7.65 9.83 -10.10
C VAL A 117 8.33 10.98 -9.34
N ASP A 118 7.52 11.83 -8.73
CA ASP A 118 8.01 13.01 -8.03
C ASP A 118 8.17 12.75 -6.52
N SER A 119 9.15 11.92 -6.22
CA SER A 119 9.54 11.54 -4.85
C SER A 119 10.97 10.99 -4.85
N PRO A 120 11.96 11.73 -4.32
CA PRO A 120 13.33 11.21 -4.17
C PRO A 120 13.40 9.92 -3.36
N LEU A 121 12.58 9.79 -2.31
CA LEU A 121 12.52 8.57 -1.52
C LEU A 121 11.98 7.39 -2.33
N SER A 122 11.02 7.61 -3.24
CA SER A 122 10.52 6.55 -4.13
C SER A 122 11.61 6.07 -5.08
N LEU A 123 12.42 6.97 -5.64
CA LEU A 123 13.56 6.61 -6.48
C LEU A 123 14.57 5.75 -5.70
N ASN A 124 14.94 6.18 -4.49
CA ASN A 124 15.88 5.43 -3.64
C ASN A 124 15.34 4.04 -3.30
N ALA A 125 14.07 3.94 -2.92
CA ALA A 125 13.41 2.66 -2.64
C ALA A 125 13.36 1.76 -3.88
N THR A 126 13.10 2.32 -5.06
CA THR A 126 13.10 1.59 -6.33
C THR A 126 14.49 1.04 -6.65
N ASN A 127 15.55 1.85 -6.46
CA ASN A 127 16.93 1.40 -6.67
C ASN A 127 17.31 0.26 -5.72
N ILE A 128 16.88 0.31 -4.45
CA ILE A 128 17.07 -0.80 -3.50
C ILE A 128 16.30 -2.04 -3.98
N MET A 129 15.06 -1.90 -4.43
CA MET A 129 14.28 -3.05 -4.94
C MET A 129 14.95 -3.71 -6.16
N ARG A 130 15.52 -2.94 -7.08
CA ARG A 130 16.28 -3.47 -8.22
C ARG A 130 17.46 -4.34 -7.80
N LEU A 131 18.10 -4.05 -6.66
CA LEU A 131 19.24 -4.81 -6.12
C LEU A 131 18.81 -6.12 -5.43
N HIS A 132 17.52 -6.30 -5.11
CA HIS A 132 17.00 -7.41 -4.34
C HIS A 132 15.96 -8.24 -5.12
N SER A 133 16.32 -8.64 -6.34
CA SER A 133 15.46 -9.46 -7.20
C SER A 133 15.18 -10.86 -6.62
N GLU A 134 15.99 -11.34 -5.68
CA GLU A 134 15.75 -12.57 -4.93
C GLU A 134 14.46 -12.53 -4.09
N CYS A 135 14.00 -11.32 -3.75
CA CYS A 135 12.75 -11.10 -3.02
C CYS A 135 11.51 -11.05 -3.93
N PHE A 136 11.68 -11.10 -5.24
CA PHE A 136 10.58 -11.01 -6.20
C PHE A 136 9.82 -12.33 -6.32
N CYS A 137 8.50 -12.21 -6.53
CA CYS A 137 7.63 -13.35 -6.83
C CYS A 137 7.88 -13.87 -8.25
N ASP A 138 7.33 -15.04 -8.55
CA ASP A 138 7.54 -15.70 -9.84
C ASP A 138 6.95 -14.90 -11.02
N GLU A 139 5.78 -14.22 -10.83
CA GLU A 139 5.19 -13.34 -11.85
C GLU A 139 6.16 -12.22 -12.25
N MET A 140 6.79 -11.57 -11.26
CA MET A 140 7.76 -10.51 -11.51
C MET A 140 9.01 -11.05 -12.23
N LYS A 141 9.52 -12.21 -11.81
CA LYS A 141 10.68 -12.84 -12.45
C LYS A 141 10.39 -13.25 -13.89
N GLU A 142 9.17 -13.71 -14.17
CA GLU A 142 8.76 -14.04 -15.53
C GLU A 142 8.67 -12.78 -16.40
N PHE A 143 8.09 -11.70 -15.88
CA PHE A 143 8.05 -10.40 -16.56
C PHE A 143 9.47 -9.90 -16.89
N MET A 144 10.42 -10.04 -15.97
CA MET A 144 11.81 -9.61 -16.15
C MET A 144 12.59 -10.38 -17.22
N LYS A 145 12.07 -11.48 -17.76
CA LYS A 145 12.67 -12.17 -18.92
C LYS A 145 12.44 -11.39 -20.21
N THR A 146 11.37 -10.60 -20.28
CA THR A 146 11.02 -9.76 -21.44
C THR A 146 11.43 -8.30 -21.25
N ASP A 147 11.27 -7.77 -20.05
CA ASP A 147 11.67 -6.42 -19.65
C ASP A 147 12.58 -6.49 -18.40
N PRO A 148 13.89 -6.28 -18.55
CA PRO A 148 14.85 -6.36 -17.43
C PRO A 148 14.65 -5.28 -16.34
N ASP A 149 13.99 -4.15 -16.65
CA ASP A 149 13.71 -3.09 -15.70
C ASP A 149 12.20 -2.87 -15.46
N PRO A 150 11.57 -3.67 -14.58
CA PRO A 150 10.13 -3.58 -14.33
C PRO A 150 9.68 -2.23 -13.76
N PHE A 151 10.62 -1.38 -13.36
CA PHE A 151 10.39 -0.04 -12.81
C PHE A 151 10.85 1.08 -13.75
N GLY A 152 11.04 0.78 -15.02
CA GLY A 152 11.46 1.74 -16.05
C GLY A 152 10.72 1.49 -17.37
N PHE A 153 10.36 2.54 -18.10
CA PHE A 153 9.90 2.50 -19.48
C PHE A 153 10.11 3.89 -20.12
N GLU A 154 10.05 3.98 -21.45
CA GLU A 154 10.44 5.18 -22.22
C GLU A 154 9.80 6.48 -21.68
N LYS A 155 8.55 6.44 -21.22
CA LYS A 155 7.78 7.61 -20.76
C LYS A 155 7.81 7.83 -19.25
N LEU A 156 8.61 7.08 -18.50
CA LEU A 156 8.75 7.21 -17.05
C LEU A 156 9.95 8.10 -16.69
N HIS A 157 9.68 9.12 -15.88
CA HIS A 157 10.68 10.09 -15.45
C HIS A 157 10.72 10.19 -13.91
N TYR A 158 11.89 10.01 -13.32
CA TYR A 158 12.10 10.19 -11.88
C TYR A 158 12.59 11.61 -11.58
N ILE A 159 11.82 12.38 -10.83
CA ILE A 159 12.10 13.77 -10.47
C ILE A 159 12.87 13.83 -9.16
N GLN A 160 14.05 14.42 -9.19
CA GLN A 160 14.91 14.54 -8.02
C GLN A 160 14.88 15.95 -7.44
N SER A 161 15.01 16.98 -8.28
CA SER A 161 15.12 18.36 -7.82
C SER A 161 13.77 18.99 -7.47
N THR A 162 13.79 19.96 -6.57
CA THR A 162 12.62 20.76 -6.24
C THR A 162 12.21 21.70 -7.38
N ALA A 163 13.17 22.12 -8.22
CA ALA A 163 12.90 22.96 -9.38
C ALA A 163 12.04 22.22 -10.40
N GLU A 164 12.45 21.02 -10.83
CA GLU A 164 11.68 20.16 -11.74
C GLU A 164 10.28 19.85 -11.16
N SER A 165 10.18 19.53 -9.86
CA SER A 165 8.90 19.29 -9.19
C SER A 165 7.95 20.50 -9.30
N LYS A 166 8.48 21.73 -9.16
CA LYS A 166 7.70 22.95 -9.30
C LYS A 166 7.22 23.15 -10.75
N GLU A 167 8.06 22.86 -11.75
CA GLU A 167 7.73 22.98 -13.17
C GLU A 167 6.54 22.10 -13.56
N LEU A 168 6.41 20.90 -12.96
CA LEU A 168 5.26 20.03 -13.18
C LEU A 168 3.92 20.69 -12.83
N ASN A 169 3.90 21.66 -11.91
CA ASN A 169 2.67 22.38 -11.58
C ASN A 169 2.27 23.39 -12.67
N TYR A 170 3.23 23.94 -13.39
CA TYR A 170 2.98 24.95 -14.43
C TYR A 170 2.73 24.35 -15.81
N THR A 171 3.22 23.13 -16.09
CA THR A 171 2.94 22.48 -17.38
C THR A 171 1.44 22.30 -17.59
N LYS A 172 1.00 22.54 -18.83
CA LYS A 172 -0.39 22.28 -19.28
C LYS A 172 -0.52 20.94 -20.02
N ILE A 173 0.60 20.25 -20.21
CA ILE A 173 0.65 18.96 -20.91
C ILE A 173 0.01 17.89 -20.01
N PRO A 174 -0.89 17.07 -20.56
CA PRO A 174 -1.46 15.95 -19.84
C PRO A 174 -0.35 14.98 -19.38
N CYS A 175 -0.37 14.61 -18.11
CA CYS A 175 0.63 13.71 -17.55
C CYS A 175 0.09 12.98 -16.30
N ILE A 176 0.83 11.96 -15.89
CA ILE A 176 0.60 11.24 -14.64
C ILE A 176 1.68 11.71 -13.65
N ILE A 177 1.30 12.03 -12.42
CA ILE A 177 2.21 12.39 -11.33
C ILE A 177 2.00 11.45 -10.16
N ILE A 178 2.97 10.60 -9.88
CA ILE A 178 3.02 9.70 -8.72
C ILE A 178 3.90 10.36 -7.68
N SER A 179 3.36 10.67 -6.50
CA SER A 179 4.13 11.42 -5.50
C SER A 179 3.69 11.09 -4.07
N ALA A 180 4.64 11.15 -3.14
CA ALA A 180 4.40 10.92 -1.72
C ALA A 180 3.93 12.23 -1.01
N SER A 181 3.09 12.13 0.02
CA SER A 181 2.67 10.95 0.77
C SER A 181 1.32 10.39 0.32
N GLY A 182 1.06 9.10 0.60
CA GLY A 182 -0.21 8.45 0.26
C GLY A 182 -1.43 9.04 0.96
N MET A 183 -1.27 9.59 2.17
CA MET A 183 -2.35 10.26 2.93
C MET A 183 -2.51 11.74 2.59
N MET A 184 -1.73 12.29 1.67
CA MET A 184 -1.76 13.68 1.19
C MET A 184 -1.43 14.74 2.27
N GLU A 185 -0.90 14.34 3.44
CA GLU A 185 -0.60 15.27 4.55
C GLU A 185 0.76 15.94 4.44
N ALA A 186 1.69 15.33 3.72
CA ALA A 186 3.07 15.81 3.58
C ALA A 186 3.61 15.53 2.19
N GLY A 187 4.85 15.95 1.92
CA GLY A 187 5.56 15.67 0.70
C GLY A 187 5.11 16.54 -0.50
N ARG A 188 5.71 16.26 -1.65
CA ARG A 188 5.48 17.03 -2.87
C ARG A 188 4.06 16.92 -3.40
N ILE A 189 3.38 15.78 -3.16
CA ILE A 189 1.98 15.58 -3.57
C ILE A 189 1.04 16.67 -3.02
N LYS A 190 1.29 17.15 -1.81
CA LYS A 190 0.47 18.21 -1.20
C LYS A 190 0.52 19.51 -1.99
N HIS A 191 1.69 19.83 -2.58
CA HIS A 191 1.85 20.97 -3.48
C HIS A 191 1.16 20.72 -4.82
N HIS A 192 1.29 19.52 -5.40
CA HIS A 192 0.59 19.18 -6.63
C HIS A 192 -0.92 19.26 -6.46
N ILE A 193 -1.46 18.77 -5.35
CA ILE A 193 -2.90 18.87 -5.04
C ILE A 193 -3.31 20.34 -4.91
N ALA A 194 -2.60 21.15 -4.12
CA ALA A 194 -2.94 22.57 -3.94
C ALA A 194 -2.99 23.33 -5.28
N ASN A 195 -2.06 23.03 -6.21
CA ASN A 195 -2.01 23.69 -7.51
C ASN A 195 -3.03 23.18 -8.55
N ASN A 196 -3.65 22.02 -8.32
CA ASN A 196 -4.49 21.37 -9.32
C ASN A 196 -5.91 21.02 -8.85
N ILE A 197 -6.22 21.10 -7.54
CA ILE A 197 -7.49 20.64 -6.96
C ILE A 197 -8.71 21.44 -7.46
N GLU A 198 -8.52 22.70 -7.87
CA GLU A 198 -9.58 23.54 -8.43
C GLU A 198 -9.74 23.40 -9.96
N ASN A 199 -8.94 22.56 -10.59
CA ASN A 199 -9.01 22.29 -12.02
C ASN A 199 -9.87 21.04 -12.31
N ASN A 200 -10.98 21.21 -13.00
CA ASN A 200 -11.92 20.14 -13.36
C ASN A 200 -11.36 19.10 -14.36
N ARG A 201 -10.25 19.41 -15.05
CA ARG A 201 -9.55 18.44 -15.90
C ARG A 201 -8.64 17.51 -15.10
N THR A 202 -8.28 17.88 -13.87
CA THR A 202 -7.46 17.05 -12.99
C THR A 202 -8.29 15.91 -12.39
N THR A 203 -7.67 14.74 -12.26
CA THR A 203 -8.18 13.64 -11.44
C THR A 203 -7.19 13.34 -10.33
N ILE A 204 -7.69 13.18 -9.10
CA ILE A 204 -6.92 12.67 -7.96
C ILE A 204 -7.34 11.22 -7.75
N LEU A 205 -6.39 10.29 -7.92
CA LEU A 205 -6.63 8.85 -7.80
C LEU A 205 -6.06 8.33 -6.49
N GLY A 206 -6.93 8.09 -5.51
CA GLY A 206 -6.55 7.41 -4.26
C GLY A 206 -6.28 5.92 -4.51
N VAL A 207 -5.13 5.45 -4.09
CA VAL A 207 -4.67 4.05 -4.29
C VAL A 207 -4.32 3.35 -2.98
N GLY A 208 -4.79 3.87 -1.85
CA GLY A 208 -4.50 3.32 -0.54
C GLY A 208 -5.42 3.87 0.54
N TYR A 209 -5.22 3.37 1.75
CA TYR A 209 -5.93 3.83 2.92
C TYR A 209 -5.50 5.25 3.32
N CYS A 210 -6.47 6.05 3.74
CA CYS A 210 -6.24 7.35 4.36
C CYS A 210 -6.94 7.38 5.73
N ALA A 211 -6.20 7.67 6.79
CA ALA A 211 -6.76 7.80 8.14
C ALA A 211 -7.81 8.92 8.18
N PRO A 212 -8.91 8.76 8.92
CA PRO A 212 -10.12 9.61 8.83
C PRO A 212 -9.90 11.13 8.98
N THR A 213 -8.86 11.53 9.71
CA THR A 213 -8.55 12.95 9.98
C THR A 213 -7.72 13.63 8.90
N THR A 214 -7.13 12.83 7.96
CA THR A 214 -6.18 13.32 6.97
C THR A 214 -6.84 14.09 5.82
N LEU A 215 -6.02 14.90 5.11
CA LEU A 215 -6.43 15.59 3.89
C LEU A 215 -6.91 14.57 2.83
N GLY A 216 -6.19 13.46 2.69
CA GLY A 216 -6.56 12.41 1.76
C GLY A 216 -7.95 11.84 2.04
N ALA A 217 -8.27 11.55 3.31
CA ALA A 217 -9.60 11.07 3.68
C ALA A 217 -10.70 12.08 3.37
N LYS A 218 -10.47 13.38 3.62
CA LYS A 218 -11.44 14.46 3.30
C LYS A 218 -11.69 14.54 1.79
N ILE A 219 -10.64 14.49 0.98
CA ILE A 219 -10.74 14.52 -0.48
C ILE A 219 -11.47 13.27 -0.98
N LEU A 220 -11.07 12.07 -0.54
CA LEU A 220 -11.65 10.81 -1.00
C LEU A 220 -13.10 10.59 -0.54
N ARG A 221 -13.52 11.24 0.55
CA ARG A 221 -14.92 11.26 1.01
C ARG A 221 -15.79 12.20 0.19
N GLY A 222 -15.20 13.12 -0.59
CA GLY A 222 -15.91 14.07 -1.44
C GLY A 222 -16.25 15.40 -0.78
N ASP A 223 -15.46 15.83 0.21
CA ASP A 223 -15.63 17.16 0.83
C ASP A 223 -15.49 18.25 -0.24
N LYS A 224 -16.48 19.16 -0.31
CA LYS A 224 -16.51 20.23 -1.32
C LYS A 224 -15.41 21.26 -1.14
N PHE A 225 -14.87 21.39 0.07
CA PHE A 225 -13.79 22.30 0.41
C PHE A 225 -12.80 21.60 1.33
N VAL A 226 -11.52 21.85 1.12
CA VAL A 226 -10.42 21.34 1.97
C VAL A 226 -9.45 22.47 2.28
N SER A 227 -8.72 22.37 3.39
CA SER A 227 -7.65 23.28 3.76
C SER A 227 -6.29 22.66 3.45
N ILE A 228 -5.47 23.35 2.67
CA ILE A 228 -4.11 22.93 2.31
C ILE A 228 -3.17 24.09 2.61
N PHE A 229 -2.16 23.88 3.46
CA PHE A 229 -1.26 24.96 3.93
C PHE A 229 -1.99 26.15 4.53
N GLY A 230 -3.12 25.92 5.23
CA GLY A 230 -3.94 26.99 5.83
C GLY A 230 -4.88 27.72 4.85
N ILE A 231 -4.77 27.45 3.55
CA ILE A 231 -5.62 28.05 2.50
C ILE A 231 -6.79 27.11 2.18
N ARG A 232 -7.98 27.68 2.06
CA ARG A 232 -9.19 26.95 1.69
C ARG A 232 -9.33 26.86 0.18
N TYR A 233 -9.44 25.62 -0.33
CA TYR A 233 -9.62 25.31 -1.74
C TYR A 233 -10.98 24.65 -1.99
N ARG A 234 -11.61 24.97 -3.12
CA ARG A 234 -12.77 24.25 -3.61
C ARG A 234 -12.33 23.02 -4.40
N VAL A 235 -12.86 21.85 -4.06
CA VAL A 235 -12.57 20.61 -4.81
C VAL A 235 -13.39 20.61 -6.09
N LYS A 236 -12.72 20.80 -7.22
CA LYS A 236 -13.28 20.71 -8.59
C LYS A 236 -12.68 19.55 -9.37
N ALA A 237 -11.50 19.05 -8.94
CA ALA A 237 -10.89 17.87 -9.53
C ALA A 237 -11.82 16.66 -9.37
N GLU A 238 -11.80 15.76 -10.34
CA GLU A 238 -12.47 14.47 -10.20
C GLU A 238 -11.73 13.61 -9.16
N ILE A 239 -12.48 12.94 -8.30
CA ILE A 239 -11.93 12.05 -7.29
C ILE A 239 -12.27 10.63 -7.66
N ARG A 240 -11.24 9.78 -7.78
CA ARG A 240 -11.37 8.33 -8.01
C ARG A 240 -10.62 7.57 -6.94
N ARG A 241 -10.98 6.29 -6.76
CA ARG A 241 -10.35 5.41 -5.80
C ARG A 241 -10.24 3.99 -6.35
N ILE A 242 -9.07 3.38 -6.12
CA ILE A 242 -8.81 1.96 -6.38
C ILE A 242 -8.40 1.32 -5.05
N ASP A 243 -9.24 0.45 -4.49
CA ASP A 243 -9.05 -0.11 -3.15
C ASP A 243 -8.17 -1.37 -3.12
N SER A 244 -7.98 -2.01 -4.26
CA SER A 244 -7.29 -3.29 -4.40
C SER A 244 -5.77 -3.22 -4.26
N TYR A 245 -5.19 -2.02 -4.23
CA TYR A 245 -3.76 -1.81 -4.02
C TYR A 245 -3.32 -1.84 -2.54
N SER A 246 -4.08 -2.39 -1.60
CA SER A 246 -3.60 -2.49 -0.23
C SER A 246 -2.36 -3.39 -0.12
N ALA A 247 -1.37 -2.97 0.68
CA ALA A 247 -0.18 -3.77 0.96
C ALA A 247 -0.44 -4.81 2.06
N HIS A 248 -1.40 -4.54 2.97
CA HIS A 248 -1.75 -5.45 4.04
C HIS A 248 -2.61 -6.61 3.55
N ALA A 249 -2.42 -7.75 4.17
CA ALA A 249 -3.24 -8.93 3.99
C ALA A 249 -4.71 -8.64 4.35
N ASP A 250 -5.63 -9.26 3.61
CA ASP A 250 -7.04 -9.27 3.93
C ASP A 250 -7.39 -10.37 4.96
N ARG A 251 -8.67 -10.45 5.37
CA ARG A 251 -9.14 -11.43 6.33
C ARG A 251 -8.74 -12.87 5.99
N ASN A 252 -8.90 -13.28 4.74
CA ASN A 252 -8.60 -14.64 4.31
C ASN A 252 -7.09 -14.90 4.28
N GLU A 253 -6.31 -13.91 3.88
CA GLU A 253 -4.85 -13.95 3.86
C GLU A 253 -4.26 -13.98 5.28
N LEU A 254 -4.86 -13.21 6.23
CA LEU A 254 -4.50 -13.26 7.65
C LEU A 254 -4.77 -14.64 8.26
N LEU A 255 -5.92 -15.27 7.94
CA LEU A 255 -6.23 -16.64 8.35
C LEU A 255 -5.24 -17.65 7.73
N ARG A 256 -4.88 -17.47 6.45
CA ARG A 256 -3.87 -18.28 5.78
C ARG A 256 -2.50 -18.16 6.46
N TYR A 257 -2.09 -16.95 6.83
CA TYR A 257 -0.83 -16.71 7.54
C TYR A 257 -0.78 -17.48 8.86
N LEU A 258 -1.86 -17.48 9.64
CA LEU A 258 -1.95 -18.22 10.90
C LEU A 258 -2.09 -19.74 10.73
N SER A 259 -2.41 -20.24 9.55
CA SER A 259 -2.69 -21.67 9.33
C SER A 259 -1.48 -22.58 9.57
N CYS A 260 -0.26 -22.03 9.61
CA CYS A 260 0.95 -22.76 9.98
C CYS A 260 1.05 -23.08 11.48
N GLN A 261 0.17 -22.50 12.33
CA GLN A 261 0.18 -22.68 13.77
C GLN A 261 -0.83 -23.77 14.20
N ASP A 262 -0.37 -24.69 15.02
CA ASP A 262 -1.26 -25.61 15.74
C ASP A 262 -2.03 -24.83 16.81
N LYS A 263 -3.33 -24.70 16.59
CA LYS A 263 -4.24 -23.93 17.46
C LYS A 263 -4.32 -24.48 18.89
N THR A 264 -4.02 -25.77 19.10
CA THR A 264 -4.04 -26.40 20.42
C THR A 264 -2.81 -26.07 21.26
N LYS A 265 -1.70 -25.68 20.60
CA LYS A 265 -0.44 -25.29 21.25
C LYS A 265 -0.33 -23.80 21.47
N LEU A 266 -1.14 -23.01 20.76
CA LEU A 266 -1.15 -21.55 20.88
C LEU A 266 -1.78 -21.13 22.21
N LYS A 267 -0.98 -20.60 23.13
CA LYS A 267 -1.43 -20.14 24.44
C LYS A 267 -2.26 -18.86 24.32
N LYS A 268 -1.84 -17.91 23.48
CA LYS A 268 -2.58 -16.66 23.25
C LYS A 268 -2.29 -16.05 21.87
N LEU A 269 -3.32 -15.52 21.25
CA LEU A 269 -3.25 -14.72 20.01
C LEU A 269 -3.58 -13.27 20.35
N ILE A 270 -2.67 -12.35 20.08
CA ILE A 270 -2.77 -10.93 20.39
C ILE A 270 -2.96 -10.16 19.10
N LEU A 271 -4.09 -9.45 18.96
CA LEU A 271 -4.41 -8.65 17.78
C LEU A 271 -4.01 -7.19 18.02
N VAL A 272 -3.15 -6.68 17.15
CA VAL A 272 -2.67 -5.30 17.17
C VAL A 272 -2.84 -4.65 15.79
N HIS A 273 -2.50 -3.39 15.66
CA HIS A 273 -2.46 -2.68 14.37
C HIS A 273 -3.74 -2.84 13.54
N GLY A 274 -4.82 -2.26 14.03
CA GLY A 274 -6.14 -2.23 13.37
C GLY A 274 -7.11 -1.34 14.14
N GLU A 275 -8.16 -0.89 13.48
CA GLU A 275 -9.27 -0.18 14.12
C GLU A 275 -9.97 -1.14 15.11
N GLU A 276 -10.40 -0.63 16.26
CA GLU A 276 -10.98 -1.44 17.34
C GLU A 276 -12.13 -2.35 16.85
N GLU A 277 -13.02 -1.81 16.02
CA GLU A 277 -14.15 -2.58 15.50
C GLU A 277 -13.68 -3.67 14.51
N THR A 278 -12.66 -3.38 13.69
CA THR A 278 -12.03 -4.37 12.80
C THR A 278 -11.39 -5.50 13.61
N GLN A 279 -10.70 -5.19 14.70
CA GLN A 279 -10.10 -6.17 15.61
C GLN A 279 -11.16 -7.08 16.24
N LYS A 280 -12.27 -6.49 16.73
CA LYS A 280 -13.39 -7.26 17.32
C LYS A 280 -14.04 -8.19 16.29
N ASN A 281 -14.25 -7.72 15.07
CA ASN A 281 -14.81 -8.53 14.00
C ASN A 281 -13.87 -9.66 13.60
N PHE A 282 -12.57 -9.38 13.50
CA PHE A 282 -11.58 -10.40 13.20
C PHE A 282 -11.44 -11.44 14.33
N ALA A 283 -11.51 -11.02 15.59
CA ALA A 283 -11.51 -11.93 16.73
C ALA A 283 -12.66 -12.93 16.66
N ARG A 284 -13.89 -12.49 16.28
CA ARG A 284 -15.02 -13.41 16.08
C ARG A 284 -14.74 -14.40 14.95
N THR A 285 -14.24 -13.93 13.81
CA THR A 285 -13.84 -14.80 12.69
C THR A 285 -12.79 -15.83 13.11
N LEU A 286 -11.80 -15.45 13.90
CA LEU A 286 -10.79 -16.35 14.42
C LEU A 286 -11.39 -17.40 15.36
N GLN A 287 -12.32 -17.01 16.25
CA GLN A 287 -13.05 -17.94 17.14
C GLN A 287 -13.86 -18.97 16.34
N GLU A 288 -14.58 -18.54 15.32
CA GLU A 288 -15.32 -19.42 14.39
C GLU A 288 -14.38 -20.39 13.67
N ASN A 289 -13.14 -19.99 13.42
CA ASN A 289 -12.07 -20.83 12.85
C ASN A 289 -11.32 -21.65 13.91
N GLY A 290 -11.78 -21.69 15.16
CA GLY A 290 -11.25 -22.56 16.22
C GLY A 290 -10.05 -22.02 16.99
N TYR A 291 -9.66 -20.77 16.80
CA TYR A 291 -8.66 -20.10 17.63
C TYR A 291 -9.27 -19.71 18.98
N LYS A 292 -8.54 -19.97 20.06
CA LYS A 292 -8.95 -19.65 21.44
C LYS A 292 -8.02 -18.59 22.01
N ASN A 293 -8.38 -18.02 23.19
CA ASN A 293 -7.54 -17.09 23.92
C ASN A 293 -7.06 -15.88 23.09
N ILE A 294 -7.98 -15.27 22.35
CA ILE A 294 -7.72 -14.07 21.56
C ILE A 294 -7.77 -12.85 22.48
N PHE A 295 -6.76 -12.00 22.40
CA PHE A 295 -6.63 -10.81 23.21
C PHE A 295 -6.45 -9.57 22.33
N ILE A 296 -7.22 -8.53 22.58
CA ILE A 296 -7.11 -7.22 21.95
C ILE A 296 -6.61 -6.25 23.01
N PRO A 297 -5.32 -5.87 23.01
CA PRO A 297 -4.77 -5.04 24.06
C PRO A 297 -5.19 -3.57 23.90
N THR A 298 -5.33 -2.91 25.04
CA THR A 298 -5.43 -1.46 25.15
C THR A 298 -4.10 -0.87 25.63
N LYS A 299 -3.91 0.43 25.43
CA LYS A 299 -2.67 1.07 25.86
C LYS A 299 -2.48 0.95 27.37
N GLY A 300 -1.39 0.31 27.77
CA GLY A 300 -1.03 0.10 29.18
C GLY A 300 -1.30 -1.31 29.71
N ASP A 301 -1.98 -2.17 28.95
CA ASP A 301 -2.17 -3.58 29.32
C ASP A 301 -0.82 -4.29 29.46
N LYS A 302 -0.74 -5.14 30.47
CA LYS A 302 0.41 -6.01 30.74
C LYS A 302 -0.01 -7.45 30.55
N LEU A 303 0.87 -8.23 29.97
CA LEU A 303 0.66 -9.65 29.71
C LEU A 303 1.82 -10.43 30.32
N GLU A 304 1.51 -11.32 31.29
CA GLU A 304 2.48 -12.26 31.81
C GLU A 304 2.57 -13.48 30.88
N LEU A 305 3.80 -13.96 30.67
CA LEU A 305 4.15 -15.01 29.70
C LEU A 305 4.39 -16.37 30.40
#